data_579d5928c791d94caea79d57913301f6
#
_entry.id   579d5928c791d94caea79d57913301f6
#
_cell.length_a   1.000
_cell.length_b   1.000
_cell.length_c   1.000
_cell.angle_alpha   90.00
_cell.angle_beta   90.00
_cell.angle_gamma   90.00
#
_symmetry.space_group_name_H-M   'P 1'
#
loop_
_entity.id
_entity.type
_entity.pdbx_description
1 polymer ?
#
loop_
_entity_poly.entity_id
_entity_poly.type
_entity_poly.pdbx_seq_one_letter_code
_entity_poly.pdbx_strand_id
1 'polypeptide(L)'
;HITARQNIGFGLRMTTSLSDEEVAAEVESAAETLDVTKLLDATPDSMSGGQQQRVALGRAIVRDPSVFLLDEPLSNLDATLRARMRTEIQQLQRELGVTTVYVTHDQTEAMTMGDRVAVLSDGEIQQVAPPMNCYHEPANLFVAQFVGEPSMNTLAMRNGRDGFTGPVDYPVVDPLADAAHGVDRVTIGVRPEDISVEPEADDAETTLPARVDVTEPVGERSFVHATLEGGPSVTAAVEGSAGVRERDQVGLRLPPDRLHLFDTDSGEAIHHPDRESATAAFGPV
;
A
#
# COMPACT_ATOMS: atom_id res chain seq x y z
N HIS A 1 19.41 -30.50 4.11
CA HIS A 1 19.97 -31.73 4.68
C HIS A 1 20.33 -31.64 6.17
N ILE A 2 20.23 -30.46 6.83
CA ILE A 2 20.48 -30.26 8.26
C ILE A 2 19.14 -30.01 8.97
N THR A 3 19.07 -30.38 10.26
CA THR A 3 17.85 -30.18 11.06
C THR A 3 17.59 -28.71 11.35
N ALA A 4 16.37 -28.34 11.82
CA ALA A 4 16.04 -26.99 12.24
C ALA A 4 16.98 -26.50 13.35
N ARG A 5 17.27 -27.34 14.35
CA ARG A 5 18.25 -27.07 15.42
C ARG A 5 19.62 -26.67 14.85
N GLN A 6 20.11 -27.43 13.89
CA GLN A 6 21.39 -27.15 13.25
C GLN A 6 21.32 -25.87 12.41
N ASN A 7 20.18 -25.63 11.76
CA ASN A 7 19.95 -24.44 10.93
C ASN A 7 19.94 -23.16 11.76
N ILE A 8 19.15 -23.13 12.84
CA ILE A 8 19.06 -21.99 13.77
C ILE A 8 20.43 -21.73 14.42
N GLY A 9 21.08 -22.75 14.99
CA GLY A 9 22.36 -22.62 15.70
C GLY A 9 23.57 -22.41 14.80
N PHE A 10 23.44 -22.54 13.48
CA PHE A 10 24.59 -22.47 12.58
C PHE A 10 25.38 -21.16 12.70
N GLY A 11 24.67 -20.03 12.73
CA GLY A 11 25.30 -18.72 12.86
C GLY A 11 26.08 -18.55 14.15
N LEU A 12 25.53 -18.96 15.30
CA LEU A 12 26.20 -18.86 16.60
C LEU A 12 27.49 -19.67 16.63
N ARG A 13 27.47 -20.92 16.14
CA ARG A 13 28.64 -21.79 16.10
C ARG A 13 29.79 -21.25 15.26
N MET A 14 29.46 -20.47 14.21
CA MET A 14 30.47 -19.94 13.29
C MET A 14 31.03 -18.57 13.72
N THR A 15 30.29 -17.80 14.53
CA THR A 15 30.61 -16.39 14.80
C THR A 15 30.84 -16.09 16.29
N THR A 16 30.60 -17.04 17.20
CA THR A 16 30.75 -16.85 18.63
C THR A 16 31.68 -17.93 19.22
N SER A 17 32.10 -17.73 20.48
CA SER A 17 32.85 -18.70 21.27
C SER A 17 31.98 -19.44 22.29
N LEU A 18 30.65 -19.46 22.09
CA LEU A 18 29.70 -20.15 22.96
C LEU A 18 29.95 -21.66 22.94
N SER A 19 29.80 -22.30 24.08
CA SER A 19 29.84 -23.76 24.23
C SER A 19 28.64 -24.39 23.53
N ASP A 20 28.69 -25.69 23.24
CA ASP A 20 27.55 -26.41 22.64
C ASP A 20 26.30 -26.38 23.51
N GLU A 21 26.42 -26.30 24.83
CA GLU A 21 25.30 -26.18 25.77
C GLU A 21 24.69 -24.78 25.71
N GLU A 22 25.49 -23.73 25.63
CA GLU A 22 24.99 -22.34 25.46
C GLU A 22 24.31 -22.16 24.11
N VAL A 23 24.91 -22.69 23.03
CA VAL A 23 24.26 -22.65 21.69
C VAL A 23 22.93 -23.40 21.70
N ALA A 24 22.85 -24.55 22.41
CA ALA A 24 21.59 -25.30 22.50
C ALA A 24 20.50 -24.51 23.23
N ALA A 25 20.86 -23.81 24.32
CA ALA A 25 19.93 -22.98 25.08
C ALA A 25 19.39 -21.81 24.24
N GLU A 26 20.24 -21.10 23.52
CA GLU A 26 19.83 -20.01 22.62
C GLU A 26 18.93 -20.50 21.49
N VAL A 27 19.25 -21.66 20.91
CA VAL A 27 18.41 -22.28 19.86
C VAL A 27 17.04 -22.67 20.40
N GLU A 28 16.96 -23.20 21.62
CA GLU A 28 15.68 -23.56 22.26
C GLU A 28 14.85 -22.32 22.56
N SER A 29 15.46 -21.27 23.10
CA SER A 29 14.79 -19.98 23.34
C SER A 29 14.21 -19.37 22.05
N ALA A 30 15.01 -19.33 20.99
CA ALA A 30 14.54 -18.85 19.68
C ALA A 30 13.43 -19.73 19.10
N ALA A 31 13.50 -21.05 19.29
CA ALA A 31 12.50 -21.98 18.82
C ALA A 31 11.17 -21.88 19.62
N GLU A 32 11.23 -21.56 20.91
CA GLU A 32 10.06 -21.25 21.74
C GLU A 32 9.36 -20.00 21.25
N THR A 33 10.10 -18.90 21.04
CA THR A 33 9.58 -17.62 20.53
C THR A 33 8.84 -17.81 19.21
N LEU A 34 9.29 -18.73 18.36
CA LEU A 34 8.74 -18.98 17.03
C LEU A 34 7.73 -20.14 16.95
N ASP A 35 7.42 -20.79 18.08
CA ASP A 35 6.58 -21.99 18.15
C ASP A 35 7.05 -23.12 17.20
N VAL A 36 8.38 -23.36 17.14
CA VAL A 36 9.00 -24.42 16.33
C VAL A 36 9.77 -25.44 17.15
N THR A 37 9.65 -25.45 18.47
CA THR A 37 10.37 -26.35 19.37
C THR A 37 10.20 -27.83 18.97
N LYS A 38 8.98 -28.24 18.57
CA LYS A 38 8.68 -29.61 18.14
C LYS A 38 9.31 -29.99 16.79
N LEU A 39 9.83 -29.00 16.05
CA LEU A 39 10.43 -29.18 14.74
C LEU A 39 11.95 -29.16 14.76
N LEU A 40 12.57 -28.97 15.93
CA LEU A 40 14.03 -28.82 16.04
C LEU A 40 14.82 -29.98 15.44
N ASP A 41 14.29 -31.19 15.51
CA ASP A 41 14.95 -32.39 14.97
C ASP A 41 14.47 -32.76 13.55
N ALA A 42 13.52 -32.01 12.99
CA ALA A 42 13.03 -32.19 11.63
C ALA A 42 13.95 -31.51 10.60
N THR A 43 13.92 -31.99 9.37
CA THR A 43 14.61 -31.39 8.22
C THR A 43 13.65 -30.53 7.40
N PRO A 44 14.12 -29.53 6.63
CA PRO A 44 13.27 -28.65 5.84
C PRO A 44 12.30 -29.39 4.90
N ASP A 45 12.75 -30.50 4.31
CA ASP A 45 11.92 -31.31 3.38
C ASP A 45 10.64 -31.89 4.03
N SER A 46 10.63 -32.02 5.35
CA SER A 46 9.49 -32.52 6.14
C SER A 46 8.60 -31.42 6.70
N MET A 47 8.87 -30.14 6.40
CA MET A 47 8.19 -28.97 6.94
C MET A 47 7.30 -28.31 5.90
N SER A 48 6.19 -27.70 6.36
CA SER A 48 5.41 -26.77 5.53
C SER A 48 6.18 -25.48 5.25
N GLY A 49 5.81 -24.73 4.21
CA GLY A 49 6.45 -23.45 3.88
C GLY A 49 6.50 -22.47 5.04
N GLY A 50 5.40 -22.33 5.82
CA GLY A 50 5.39 -21.48 7.02
C GLY A 50 6.32 -21.97 8.13
N GLN A 51 6.46 -23.29 8.31
CA GLN A 51 7.42 -23.85 9.27
C GLN A 51 8.87 -23.59 8.85
N GLN A 52 9.18 -23.74 7.56
CA GLN A 52 10.48 -23.40 7.01
C GLN A 52 10.80 -21.92 7.21
N GLN A 53 9.81 -21.04 6.99
CA GLN A 53 9.95 -19.59 7.19
C GLN A 53 10.25 -19.24 8.66
N ARG A 54 9.53 -19.85 9.61
CA ARG A 54 9.80 -19.65 11.05
C ARG A 54 11.20 -20.13 11.42
N VAL A 55 11.67 -21.25 10.89
CA VAL A 55 13.05 -21.72 11.10
C VAL A 55 14.07 -20.75 10.51
N ALA A 56 13.78 -20.15 9.34
CA ALA A 56 14.64 -19.13 8.74
C ALA A 56 14.69 -17.84 9.59
N LEU A 57 13.55 -17.41 10.16
CA LEU A 57 13.51 -16.31 11.14
C LEU A 57 14.31 -16.66 12.39
N GLY A 58 14.26 -17.90 12.90
CA GLY A 58 15.05 -18.36 14.04
C GLY A 58 16.56 -18.20 13.85
N ARG A 59 17.05 -18.38 12.64
CA ARG A 59 18.45 -18.13 12.30
C ARG A 59 18.84 -16.65 12.44
N ALA A 60 17.92 -15.75 12.24
CA ALA A 60 18.16 -14.31 12.37
C ALA A 60 18.05 -13.87 13.83
N ILE A 61 17.03 -14.35 14.55
CA ILE A 61 16.72 -13.98 15.93
C ILE A 61 17.79 -14.47 16.91
N VAL A 62 18.25 -15.70 16.77
CA VAL A 62 19.19 -16.36 17.70
C VAL A 62 20.49 -15.59 17.91
N ARG A 63 20.78 -14.64 17.02
CA ARG A 63 21.99 -13.81 17.05
C ARG A 63 21.83 -12.53 17.87
N ASP A 64 20.66 -12.30 18.44
CA ASP A 64 20.29 -11.06 19.15
C ASP A 64 20.71 -9.79 18.36
N PRO A 65 20.22 -9.63 17.13
CA PRO A 65 20.68 -8.57 16.24
C PRO A 65 20.11 -7.21 16.66
N SER A 66 20.89 -6.14 16.47
CA SER A 66 20.39 -4.77 16.62
C SER A 66 19.44 -4.32 15.50
N VAL A 67 19.50 -4.99 14.34
CA VAL A 67 18.67 -4.71 13.16
C VAL A 67 18.35 -6.01 12.42
N PHE A 68 17.09 -6.20 12.04
CA PHE A 68 16.67 -7.25 11.10
C PHE A 68 16.62 -6.73 9.68
N LEU A 69 17.13 -7.53 8.75
CA LEU A 69 16.99 -7.30 7.31
C LEU A 69 16.20 -8.46 6.73
N LEU A 70 14.99 -8.17 6.26
CA LEU A 70 14.07 -9.13 5.65
C LEU A 70 13.87 -8.73 4.17
N ASP A 71 14.35 -9.57 3.27
CA ASP A 71 14.24 -9.35 1.84
C ASP A 71 13.19 -10.31 1.26
N GLU A 72 12.03 -9.78 0.91
CA GLU A 72 10.85 -10.47 0.37
C GLU A 72 10.49 -11.77 1.12
N PRO A 73 10.38 -11.76 2.45
CA PRO A 73 10.30 -13.01 3.22
C PRO A 73 9.03 -13.82 2.97
N LEU A 74 7.99 -13.24 2.39
CA LEU A 74 6.69 -13.88 2.15
C LEU A 74 6.39 -14.17 0.67
N SER A 75 7.30 -13.84 -0.25
CA SER A 75 7.08 -13.91 -1.71
C SER A 75 6.73 -15.32 -2.23
N ASN A 76 7.27 -16.37 -1.61
CA ASN A 76 7.10 -17.76 -2.04
C ASN A 76 5.91 -18.48 -1.37
N LEU A 77 5.05 -17.77 -0.63
CA LEU A 77 3.90 -18.34 0.07
C LEU A 77 2.61 -18.11 -0.70
N ASP A 78 1.67 -19.06 -0.57
CA ASP A 78 0.31 -18.86 -1.04
C ASP A 78 -0.40 -17.73 -0.25
N ALA A 79 -1.49 -17.18 -0.79
CA ALA A 79 -2.16 -15.99 -0.24
C ALA A 79 -2.65 -16.21 1.21
N THR A 80 -3.18 -17.40 1.55
CA THR A 80 -3.69 -17.69 2.89
C THR A 80 -2.55 -17.74 3.91
N LEU A 81 -1.47 -18.44 3.55
CA LEU A 81 -0.30 -18.59 4.40
C LEU A 81 0.44 -17.24 4.53
N ARG A 82 0.52 -16.45 3.45
CA ARG A 82 1.10 -15.10 3.46
C ARG A 82 0.36 -14.18 4.44
N ALA A 83 -0.97 -14.12 4.38
CA ALA A 83 -1.77 -13.30 5.29
C ALA A 83 -1.54 -13.68 6.76
N ARG A 84 -1.47 -14.98 7.07
CA ARG A 84 -1.18 -15.48 8.41
C ARG A 84 0.24 -15.12 8.86
N MET A 85 1.24 -15.40 8.03
CA MET A 85 2.65 -15.14 8.35
C MET A 85 2.94 -13.65 8.53
N ARG A 86 2.27 -12.77 7.78
CA ARG A 86 2.35 -11.32 7.97
C ARG A 86 1.98 -10.92 9.39
N THR A 87 0.86 -11.41 9.90
CA THR A 87 0.41 -11.15 11.28
C THR A 87 1.42 -11.69 12.30
N GLU A 88 1.94 -12.89 12.09
CA GLU A 88 2.92 -13.52 12.99
C GLU A 88 4.25 -12.74 13.02
N ILE A 89 4.76 -12.31 11.86
CA ILE A 89 5.98 -11.50 11.79
C ILE A 89 5.77 -10.15 12.47
N GLN A 90 4.62 -9.51 12.29
CA GLN A 90 4.31 -8.23 12.93
C GLN A 90 4.25 -8.37 14.47
N GLN A 91 3.66 -9.45 14.99
CA GLN A 91 3.67 -9.73 16.43
C GLN A 91 5.10 -9.93 16.94
N LEU A 92 5.87 -10.74 16.24
CA LEU A 92 7.27 -11.02 16.58
C LEU A 92 8.13 -9.75 16.60
N GLN A 93 7.98 -8.87 15.62
CA GLN A 93 8.69 -7.58 15.58
C GLN A 93 8.38 -6.72 16.82
N ARG A 94 7.10 -6.68 17.25
CA ARG A 94 6.69 -5.95 18.46
C ARG A 94 7.26 -6.57 19.72
N GLU A 95 7.27 -7.89 19.83
CA GLU A 95 7.80 -8.62 21.00
C GLU A 95 9.29 -8.46 21.15
N LEU A 96 10.03 -8.50 20.04
CA LEU A 96 11.48 -8.34 20.03
C LEU A 96 11.95 -6.89 20.18
N GLY A 97 11.14 -5.91 19.77
CA GLY A 97 11.50 -4.49 19.83
C GLY A 97 12.71 -4.09 18.99
N VAL A 98 13.07 -4.90 17.98
CA VAL A 98 14.25 -4.71 17.14
C VAL A 98 13.89 -3.94 15.87
N THR A 99 14.70 -2.95 15.52
CA THR A 99 14.56 -2.24 14.25
C THR A 99 14.61 -3.22 13.08
N THR A 100 13.59 -3.17 12.23
CA THR A 100 13.50 -4.08 11.08
C THR A 100 13.45 -3.29 9.78
N VAL A 101 14.26 -3.64 8.81
CA VAL A 101 14.16 -3.23 7.42
C VAL A 101 13.53 -4.38 6.65
N TYR A 102 12.34 -4.14 6.10
CA TYR A 102 11.54 -5.12 5.39
C TYR A 102 11.39 -4.70 3.93
N VAL A 103 11.90 -5.49 3.00
CA VAL A 103 11.77 -5.25 1.56
C VAL A 103 10.63 -6.10 1.02
N THR A 104 9.72 -5.50 0.28
CA THR A 104 8.60 -6.18 -0.37
C THR A 104 8.17 -5.44 -1.63
N HIS A 105 7.58 -6.16 -2.58
CA HIS A 105 6.83 -5.59 -3.69
C HIS A 105 5.31 -5.66 -3.47
N ASP A 106 4.85 -6.25 -2.36
CA ASP A 106 3.44 -6.33 -1.98
C ASP A 106 3.05 -5.07 -1.18
N GLN A 107 2.17 -4.27 -1.76
CA GLN A 107 1.71 -3.02 -1.14
C GLN A 107 0.97 -3.26 0.18
N THR A 108 0.20 -4.35 0.28
CA THR A 108 -0.52 -4.69 1.50
C THR A 108 0.45 -4.98 2.64
N GLU A 109 1.58 -5.66 2.35
CA GLU A 109 2.64 -5.87 3.35
C GLU A 109 3.25 -4.53 3.78
N ALA A 110 3.68 -3.70 2.84
CA ALA A 110 4.27 -2.40 3.13
C ALA A 110 3.34 -1.51 3.97
N MET A 111 2.06 -1.42 3.59
CA MET A 111 1.08 -0.55 4.24
C MET A 111 0.63 -1.04 5.61
N THR A 112 0.76 -2.34 5.91
CA THR A 112 0.26 -2.91 7.17
C THR A 112 1.34 -3.25 8.20
N MET A 113 2.58 -3.46 7.78
CA MET A 113 3.65 -3.94 8.66
C MET A 113 4.61 -2.85 9.14
N GLY A 114 4.87 -1.84 8.31
CA GLY A 114 5.87 -0.82 8.61
C GLY A 114 5.33 0.36 9.40
N ASP A 115 6.11 0.89 10.34
CA ASP A 115 5.86 2.20 10.94
C ASP A 115 6.13 3.32 9.93
N ARG A 116 7.03 3.07 8.98
CA ARG A 116 7.37 3.95 7.87
C ARG A 116 7.59 3.13 6.60
N VAL A 117 7.16 3.68 5.48
CA VAL A 117 7.38 3.11 4.14
C VAL A 117 8.37 4.00 3.38
N ALA A 118 9.37 3.38 2.78
CA ALA A 118 10.23 4.02 1.79
C ALA A 118 9.80 3.55 0.39
N VAL A 119 9.28 4.47 -0.42
CA VAL A 119 8.92 4.21 -1.82
C VAL A 119 10.14 4.49 -2.68
N LEU A 120 10.57 3.49 -3.46
CA LEU A 120 11.75 3.58 -4.35
C LEU A 120 11.33 3.48 -5.82
N SER A 121 11.99 4.26 -6.66
CA SER A 121 11.92 4.16 -8.12
C SER A 121 13.30 4.41 -8.72
N ASP A 122 13.73 3.56 -9.62
CA ASP A 122 15.01 3.68 -10.34
C ASP A 122 16.24 3.87 -9.41
N GLY A 123 16.18 3.26 -8.21
CA GLY A 123 17.26 3.36 -7.21
C GLY A 123 17.23 4.63 -6.36
N GLU A 124 16.24 5.52 -6.56
CA GLU A 124 16.05 6.75 -5.80
C GLU A 124 14.85 6.65 -4.87
N ILE A 125 14.99 7.24 -3.68
CA ILE A 125 13.90 7.33 -2.70
C ILE A 125 12.96 8.45 -3.12
N GLN A 126 11.71 8.10 -3.43
CA GLN A 126 10.66 9.05 -3.80
C GLN A 126 9.96 9.66 -2.58
N GLN A 127 9.73 8.84 -1.54
CA GLN A 127 9.12 9.29 -0.28
C GLN A 127 9.48 8.34 0.86
N VAL A 128 9.62 8.88 2.09
CA VAL A 128 9.71 8.09 3.31
C VAL A 128 8.76 8.68 4.35
N ALA A 129 7.65 8.00 4.63
CA ALA A 129 6.61 8.48 5.53
C ALA A 129 5.85 7.31 6.20
N PRO A 130 5.00 7.57 7.21
CA PRO A 130 4.02 6.60 7.66
C PRO A 130 3.16 6.11 6.48
N PRO A 131 2.69 4.86 6.49
CA PRO A 131 1.93 4.29 5.37
C PRO A 131 0.78 5.17 4.89
N MET A 132 -0.06 5.64 5.81
CA MET A 132 -1.22 6.47 5.47
C MET A 132 -0.82 7.85 4.91
N ASN A 133 0.34 8.40 5.28
CA ASN A 133 0.84 9.63 4.66
C ASN A 133 1.31 9.37 3.21
N CYS A 134 1.95 8.23 2.92
CA CYS A 134 2.25 7.87 1.52
C CYS A 134 0.97 7.76 0.66
N TYR A 135 -0.14 7.34 1.26
CA TYR A 135 -1.43 7.20 0.58
C TYR A 135 -2.16 8.53 0.41
N HIS A 136 -2.25 9.34 1.49
CA HIS A 136 -3.06 10.58 1.51
C HIS A 136 -2.27 11.82 1.10
N GLU A 137 -0.96 11.82 1.28
CA GLU A 137 -0.07 12.95 1.03
C GLU A 137 1.14 12.49 0.20
N PRO A 138 0.91 11.88 -1.00
CA PRO A 138 2.00 11.41 -1.84
C PRO A 138 2.87 12.57 -2.30
N ALA A 139 4.18 12.49 -2.09
CA ALA A 139 5.12 13.56 -2.41
C ALA A 139 5.14 13.93 -3.90
N ASN A 140 4.81 12.99 -4.76
CA ASN A 140 4.79 13.20 -6.21
C ASN A 140 3.79 12.27 -6.90
N LEU A 141 3.61 12.50 -8.19
CA LEU A 141 2.68 11.75 -9.04
C LEU A 141 3.03 10.24 -9.11
N PHE A 142 4.33 9.91 -9.08
CA PHE A 142 4.77 8.51 -9.06
C PHE A 142 4.24 7.80 -7.80
N VAL A 143 4.46 8.36 -6.62
CA VAL A 143 3.96 7.77 -5.35
C VAL A 143 2.44 7.69 -5.35
N ALA A 144 1.75 8.72 -5.85
CA ALA A 144 0.29 8.75 -5.93
C ALA A 144 -0.28 7.59 -6.77
N GLN A 145 0.37 7.28 -7.90
CA GLN A 145 -0.03 6.20 -8.80
C GLN A 145 0.47 4.83 -8.34
N PHE A 146 1.61 4.79 -7.64
CA PHE A 146 2.19 3.54 -7.18
C PHE A 146 1.49 3.00 -5.93
N VAL A 147 1.10 3.88 -4.99
CA VAL A 147 0.49 3.49 -3.71
C VAL A 147 -1.03 3.50 -3.82
N GLY A 148 -1.63 2.33 -3.59
CA GLY A 148 -3.08 2.09 -3.63
C GLY A 148 -3.50 1.10 -4.70
N GLU A 149 -4.51 0.29 -4.38
CA GLU A 149 -5.11 -0.72 -5.27
C GLU A 149 -6.64 -0.65 -5.18
N PRO A 150 -7.29 -0.08 -6.22
CA PRO A 150 -6.71 0.48 -7.45
C PRO A 150 -5.87 1.75 -7.23
N SER A 151 -5.05 2.07 -8.23
CA SER A 151 -4.22 3.29 -8.23
C SER A 151 -5.07 4.57 -8.26
N MET A 152 -4.47 5.71 -7.86
CA MET A 152 -5.09 7.03 -8.01
C MET A 152 -5.40 7.31 -9.48
N ASN A 153 -6.62 7.77 -9.77
CA ASN A 153 -6.95 8.30 -11.10
C ASN A 153 -6.25 9.64 -11.31
N THR A 154 -5.74 9.85 -12.51
CA THR A 154 -4.98 11.08 -12.84
C THR A 154 -5.46 11.68 -14.16
N LEU A 155 -5.69 13.01 -14.17
CA LEU A 155 -6.14 13.77 -15.31
C LEU A 155 -5.16 14.92 -15.56
N ALA A 156 -4.39 14.85 -16.65
CA ALA A 156 -3.49 15.93 -17.04
C ALA A 156 -4.30 17.08 -17.68
N MET A 157 -4.18 18.27 -17.12
CA MET A 157 -4.98 19.44 -17.43
C MET A 157 -4.10 20.67 -17.65
N ARG A 158 -4.65 21.69 -18.31
CA ARG A 158 -4.10 23.04 -18.37
C ARG A 158 -4.83 23.94 -17.39
N ASN A 159 -4.08 24.70 -16.62
CA ASN A 159 -4.65 25.69 -15.72
C ASN A 159 -5.04 26.94 -16.50
N GLY A 160 -6.34 27.20 -16.63
CA GLY A 160 -6.92 28.33 -17.31
C GLY A 160 -7.57 29.33 -16.34
N ARG A 161 -8.03 30.47 -16.87
CA ARG A 161 -8.68 31.51 -16.04
C ARG A 161 -10.04 31.07 -15.49
N ASP A 162 -10.75 30.24 -16.27
CA ASP A 162 -12.15 29.88 -15.97
C ASP A 162 -12.26 28.41 -15.52
N GLY A 163 -11.14 27.66 -15.43
CA GLY A 163 -11.14 26.25 -15.07
C GLY A 163 -9.89 25.52 -15.55
N PHE A 164 -9.81 24.28 -15.13
CA PHE A 164 -8.85 23.31 -15.67
C PHE A 164 -9.41 22.74 -16.97
N THR A 165 -8.64 22.83 -18.05
CA THR A 165 -9.03 22.39 -19.39
C THR A 165 -8.14 21.25 -19.87
N GLY A 166 -8.72 20.25 -20.55
CA GLY A 166 -7.93 19.10 -21.01
C GLY A 166 -8.79 18.07 -21.71
N PRO A 167 -8.61 16.78 -21.39
CA PRO A 167 -9.48 15.72 -21.90
C PRO A 167 -10.96 15.93 -21.51
N VAL A 168 -11.18 16.61 -20.39
CA VAL A 168 -12.46 17.09 -19.89
C VAL A 168 -12.24 18.49 -19.31
N ASP A 169 -13.30 19.27 -19.18
CA ASP A 169 -13.24 20.54 -18.45
C ASP A 169 -13.63 20.31 -17.00
N TYR A 170 -12.91 20.96 -16.07
CA TYR A 170 -13.20 20.87 -14.64
C TYR A 170 -13.11 22.26 -14.00
N PRO A 171 -14.12 22.68 -13.20
CA PRO A 171 -14.14 24.00 -12.61
C PRO A 171 -13.01 24.21 -11.61
N VAL A 172 -12.40 25.38 -11.62
CA VAL A 172 -11.46 25.78 -10.56
C VAL A 172 -12.23 26.43 -9.44
N VAL A 173 -12.19 25.81 -8.28
CA VAL A 173 -12.78 26.33 -7.05
C VAL A 173 -11.71 26.37 -5.95
N ASP A 174 -11.89 27.23 -4.96
CA ASP A 174 -11.02 27.23 -3.79
C ASP A 174 -11.16 25.89 -3.03
N PRO A 175 -10.04 25.29 -2.52
CA PRO A 175 -8.67 25.80 -2.46
C PRO A 175 -7.80 25.49 -3.70
N LEU A 176 -8.32 24.84 -4.73
CA LEU A 176 -7.55 24.39 -5.91
C LEU A 176 -6.99 25.58 -6.72
N ALA A 177 -7.75 26.68 -6.80
CA ALA A 177 -7.35 27.88 -7.51
C ALA A 177 -6.07 28.50 -6.90
N ASP A 178 -6.04 28.62 -5.58
CA ASP A 178 -4.89 29.17 -4.85
C ASP A 178 -3.66 28.25 -4.99
N ALA A 179 -3.85 26.94 -4.85
CA ALA A 179 -2.79 25.96 -4.96
C ALA A 179 -2.17 25.91 -6.37
N ALA A 180 -2.99 26.03 -7.41
CA ALA A 180 -2.55 26.01 -8.80
C ALA A 180 -1.97 27.35 -9.29
N HIS A 181 -1.89 28.38 -8.41
CA HIS A 181 -1.41 29.68 -8.82
C HIS A 181 0.01 29.65 -9.35
N GLY A 182 0.20 30.10 -10.59
CA GLY A 182 1.53 30.16 -11.24
C GLY A 182 1.99 28.85 -11.87
N VAL A 183 1.15 27.81 -11.87
CA VAL A 183 1.40 26.53 -12.54
C VAL A 183 0.55 26.44 -13.80
N ASP A 184 1.17 26.30 -14.97
CA ASP A 184 0.45 26.28 -16.26
C ASP A 184 -0.20 24.91 -16.55
N ARG A 185 0.43 23.82 -16.11
CA ARG A 185 -0.02 22.45 -16.34
C ARG A 185 -0.11 21.69 -15.03
N VAL A 186 -1.30 21.23 -14.72
CA VAL A 186 -1.59 20.47 -13.50
C VAL A 186 -2.08 19.08 -13.83
N THR A 187 -1.76 18.13 -12.98
CA THR A 187 -2.38 16.81 -13.00
C THR A 187 -3.30 16.70 -11.79
N ILE A 188 -4.60 16.58 -12.04
CA ILE A 188 -5.59 16.29 -10.99
C ILE A 188 -5.47 14.83 -10.63
N GLY A 189 -5.36 14.52 -9.34
CA GLY A 189 -5.42 13.18 -8.78
C GLY A 189 -6.67 12.99 -7.93
N VAL A 190 -7.33 11.84 -8.07
CA VAL A 190 -8.48 11.47 -7.22
C VAL A 190 -8.45 10.00 -6.90
N ARG A 191 -8.63 9.65 -5.62
CA ARG A 191 -8.71 8.26 -5.19
C ARG A 191 -9.99 7.61 -5.67
N PRO A 192 -9.99 6.32 -6.04
CA PRO A 192 -11.19 5.62 -6.49
C PRO A 192 -12.39 5.70 -5.53
N GLU A 193 -12.13 5.66 -4.23
CA GLU A 193 -13.15 5.76 -3.17
C GLU A 193 -13.71 7.16 -2.95
N ASP A 194 -13.05 8.19 -3.47
CA ASP A 194 -13.50 9.58 -3.40
C ASP A 194 -14.38 9.96 -4.60
N ILE A 195 -14.58 9.05 -5.55
CA ILE A 195 -15.45 9.26 -6.72
C ILE A 195 -16.83 8.65 -6.45
N SER A 196 -17.88 9.47 -6.58
CA SER A 196 -19.26 8.98 -6.57
C SER A 196 -19.74 8.68 -7.99
N VAL A 197 -20.50 7.59 -8.14
CA VAL A 197 -21.14 7.21 -9.41
C VAL A 197 -22.61 7.53 -9.32
N GLU A 198 -23.08 8.47 -10.14
CA GLU A 198 -24.46 8.91 -10.22
C GLU A 198 -25.13 8.26 -11.44
N PRO A 199 -26.36 7.66 -11.30
CA PRO A 199 -27.04 6.97 -12.41
C PRO A 199 -27.35 7.86 -13.61
N GLU A 200 -27.52 9.14 -13.39
CA GLU A 200 -27.67 10.16 -14.43
C GLU A 200 -26.65 11.27 -14.13
N ALA A 201 -25.98 11.78 -15.17
CA ALA A 201 -25.14 12.96 -15.01
C ALA A 201 -26.07 14.13 -14.64
N ASP A 202 -25.97 14.61 -13.40
CA ASP A 202 -26.64 15.85 -13.03
C ASP A 202 -25.85 17.05 -13.62
N ASP A 203 -26.49 18.22 -13.68
CA ASP A 203 -25.89 19.45 -14.20
C ASP A 203 -24.85 20.07 -13.24
N ALA A 204 -24.33 19.30 -12.24
CA ALA A 204 -23.32 19.80 -11.33
C ALA A 204 -21.97 19.91 -12.05
N GLU A 205 -21.33 21.06 -11.97
CA GLU A 205 -20.06 21.37 -12.64
C GLU A 205 -18.91 20.39 -12.29
N THR A 206 -19.03 19.66 -11.18
CA THR A 206 -18.03 18.67 -10.72
C THR A 206 -18.38 17.24 -11.11
N THR A 207 -19.47 17.03 -11.86
CA THR A 207 -19.92 15.72 -12.36
C THR A 207 -19.54 15.58 -13.82
N LEU A 208 -18.69 14.60 -14.10
CA LEU A 208 -18.18 14.34 -15.45
C LEU A 208 -18.98 13.20 -16.10
N PRO A 209 -19.54 13.39 -17.31
CA PRO A 209 -20.23 12.33 -18.01
C PRO A 209 -19.27 11.22 -18.43
N ALA A 210 -19.67 9.98 -18.18
CA ALA A 210 -18.87 8.81 -18.47
C ALA A 210 -19.73 7.63 -18.91
N ARG A 211 -19.10 6.68 -19.60
CA ARG A 211 -19.70 5.40 -19.95
C ARG A 211 -19.03 4.30 -19.15
N VAL A 212 -19.82 3.47 -18.50
CA VAL A 212 -19.34 2.28 -17.79
C VAL A 212 -18.81 1.25 -18.78
N ASP A 213 -17.55 0.85 -18.61
CA ASP A 213 -16.92 -0.19 -19.43
C ASP A 213 -17.03 -1.57 -18.76
N VAL A 214 -16.69 -1.64 -17.47
CA VAL A 214 -16.70 -2.88 -16.67
C VAL A 214 -17.08 -2.56 -15.22
N THR A 215 -17.79 -3.48 -14.57
CA THR A 215 -18.03 -3.43 -13.13
C THR A 215 -17.47 -4.72 -12.50
N GLU A 216 -16.55 -4.59 -11.57
CA GLU A 216 -15.90 -5.69 -10.86
C GLU A 216 -16.39 -5.75 -9.41
N PRO A 217 -17.25 -6.70 -9.04
CA PRO A 217 -17.65 -6.88 -7.64
C PRO A 217 -16.53 -7.57 -6.85
N VAL A 218 -16.06 -6.94 -5.77
CA VAL A 218 -15.02 -7.45 -4.89
C VAL A 218 -15.53 -7.44 -3.44
N GLY A 219 -16.24 -8.50 -3.05
CA GLY A 219 -16.84 -8.61 -1.73
C GLY A 219 -17.97 -7.59 -1.52
N GLU A 220 -17.83 -6.70 -0.54
CA GLU A 220 -18.80 -5.66 -0.21
C GLU A 220 -18.60 -4.37 -1.03
N ARG A 221 -17.61 -4.33 -1.92
CA ARG A 221 -17.32 -3.20 -2.80
C ARG A 221 -17.40 -3.63 -4.25
N SER A 222 -17.58 -2.66 -5.13
CA SER A 222 -17.45 -2.83 -6.57
C SER A 222 -16.54 -1.76 -7.14
N PHE A 223 -15.66 -2.15 -8.07
CA PHE A 223 -14.92 -1.19 -8.88
C PHE A 223 -15.67 -0.97 -10.18
N VAL A 224 -15.96 0.30 -10.46
CA VAL A 224 -16.62 0.74 -11.70
C VAL A 224 -15.55 1.38 -12.57
N HIS A 225 -15.18 0.70 -13.65
CA HIS A 225 -14.29 1.25 -14.67
C HIS A 225 -15.14 1.94 -15.72
N ALA A 226 -14.93 3.22 -15.92
CA ALA A 226 -15.68 4.03 -16.86
C ALA A 226 -14.76 4.93 -17.69
N THR A 227 -15.11 5.15 -18.93
CA THR A 227 -14.42 6.10 -19.83
C THR A 227 -15.17 7.42 -19.84
N LEU A 228 -14.47 8.51 -19.48
CA LEU A 228 -15.00 9.87 -19.56
C LEU A 228 -15.31 10.23 -21.01
N GLU A 229 -16.34 11.04 -21.23
CA GLU A 229 -16.71 11.49 -22.57
C GLU A 229 -15.57 12.32 -23.19
N GLY A 230 -14.90 11.76 -24.20
CA GLY A 230 -13.72 12.36 -24.82
C GLY A 230 -12.43 12.30 -23.99
N GLY A 231 -12.43 11.57 -22.89
CA GLY A 231 -11.34 11.51 -21.91
C GLY A 231 -10.78 10.12 -21.64
N PRO A 232 -9.91 10.01 -20.62
CA PRO A 232 -9.33 8.75 -20.18
C PRO A 232 -10.32 7.90 -19.41
N SER A 233 -9.92 6.64 -19.15
CA SER A 233 -10.61 5.75 -18.21
C SER A 233 -10.37 6.18 -16.77
N VAL A 234 -11.40 6.05 -15.94
CA VAL A 234 -11.42 6.36 -14.51
C VAL A 234 -12.02 5.18 -13.77
N THR A 235 -11.47 4.85 -12.61
CA THR A 235 -11.99 3.80 -11.73
C THR A 235 -12.58 4.41 -10.47
N ALA A 236 -13.84 4.12 -10.18
CA ALA A 236 -14.51 4.47 -8.93
C ALA A 236 -14.65 3.22 -8.05
N ALA A 237 -14.49 3.38 -6.72
CA ALA A 237 -14.74 2.32 -5.74
C ALA A 237 -16.02 2.65 -4.98
N VAL A 238 -17.07 1.84 -5.17
CA VAL A 238 -18.39 2.07 -4.58
C VAL A 238 -18.77 0.93 -3.63
N GLU A 239 -19.57 1.24 -2.60
CA GLU A 239 -20.09 0.23 -1.69
C GLU A 239 -21.23 -0.56 -2.36
N GLY A 240 -21.24 -1.86 -2.13
CA GLY A 240 -22.24 -2.77 -2.68
C GLY A 240 -22.15 -2.92 -4.20
N SER A 241 -23.32 -3.12 -4.85
CA SER A 241 -23.44 -3.01 -6.28
C SER A 241 -23.79 -1.56 -6.62
N ALA A 242 -23.00 -0.93 -7.47
CA ALA A 242 -23.25 0.46 -7.91
C ALA A 242 -24.61 0.68 -8.57
N GLY A 243 -25.42 -0.37 -8.75
CA GLY A 243 -26.69 -0.29 -9.47
C GLY A 243 -26.55 -0.01 -10.98
N VAL A 244 -25.31 0.12 -11.44
CA VAL A 244 -24.96 0.41 -12.84
C VAL A 244 -24.49 -0.84 -13.56
N ARG A 245 -24.66 -0.86 -14.88
CA ARG A 245 -24.30 -1.98 -15.76
C ARG A 245 -23.30 -1.51 -16.81
N GLU A 246 -22.61 -2.47 -17.40
CA GLU A 246 -21.78 -2.19 -18.59
C GLU A 246 -22.56 -1.44 -19.66
N ARG A 247 -21.97 -0.40 -20.23
CA ARG A 247 -22.49 0.52 -21.24
C ARG A 247 -23.50 1.55 -20.72
N ASP A 248 -23.84 1.56 -19.44
CA ASP A 248 -24.66 2.64 -18.89
C ASP A 248 -23.90 3.97 -19.01
N GLN A 249 -24.66 5.04 -19.28
CA GLN A 249 -24.17 6.41 -19.15
C GLN A 249 -24.37 6.83 -17.70
N VAL A 250 -23.34 7.40 -17.10
CA VAL A 250 -23.32 7.78 -15.69
C VAL A 250 -22.63 9.14 -15.51
N GLY A 251 -22.90 9.79 -14.40
CA GLY A 251 -22.10 10.91 -13.91
C GLY A 251 -21.04 10.42 -12.93
N LEU A 252 -19.78 10.78 -13.13
CA LEU A 252 -18.73 10.60 -12.15
C LEU A 252 -18.50 11.92 -11.42
N ARG A 253 -18.90 11.99 -10.17
CA ARG A 253 -18.71 13.18 -9.35
C ARG A 253 -17.34 13.13 -8.68
N LEU A 254 -16.53 14.16 -8.93
CA LEU A 254 -15.21 14.38 -8.35
C LEU A 254 -15.27 15.56 -7.38
N PRO A 255 -15.41 15.34 -6.07
CA PRO A 255 -15.53 16.43 -5.11
C PRO A 255 -14.23 17.25 -5.03
N PRO A 256 -14.25 18.59 -5.14
CA PRO A 256 -13.06 19.42 -5.13
C PRO A 256 -12.22 19.29 -3.86
N ASP A 257 -12.86 19.06 -2.72
CA ASP A 257 -12.23 18.85 -1.41
C ASP A 257 -11.57 17.48 -1.25
N ARG A 258 -11.61 16.64 -2.30
CA ARG A 258 -10.99 15.30 -2.37
C ARG A 258 -9.91 15.21 -3.43
N LEU A 259 -9.63 16.29 -4.12
CA LEU A 259 -8.66 16.29 -5.21
C LEU A 259 -7.25 16.60 -4.73
N HIS A 260 -6.30 15.87 -5.31
CA HIS A 260 -4.88 16.19 -5.25
C HIS A 260 -4.49 16.97 -6.50
N LEU A 261 -3.53 17.87 -6.38
CA LEU A 261 -2.91 18.52 -7.53
C LEU A 261 -1.41 18.23 -7.55
N PHE A 262 -0.92 17.95 -8.74
CA PHE A 262 0.50 17.78 -9.03
C PHE A 262 0.90 18.71 -10.17
N ASP A 263 2.10 19.26 -10.11
CA ASP A 263 2.70 19.91 -11.27
C ASP A 263 2.98 18.84 -12.33
N THR A 264 2.45 19.01 -13.55
CA THR A 264 2.58 17.98 -14.58
C THR A 264 4.01 17.81 -15.06
N ASP A 265 4.82 18.86 -15.03
CA ASP A 265 6.17 18.85 -15.61
C ASP A 265 7.21 18.29 -14.62
N SER A 266 7.11 18.61 -13.35
CA SER A 266 7.98 18.06 -12.28
C SER A 266 7.46 16.78 -11.67
N GLY A 267 6.15 16.56 -11.70
CA GLY A 267 5.45 15.51 -10.97
C GLY A 267 5.30 15.78 -9.47
N GLU A 268 5.80 16.88 -8.95
CA GLU A 268 5.70 17.22 -7.53
C GLU A 268 4.28 17.55 -7.12
N ALA A 269 3.92 17.19 -5.89
CA ALA A 269 2.63 17.52 -5.33
C ALA A 269 2.57 19.02 -4.98
N ILE A 270 1.47 19.67 -5.35
CA ILE A 270 1.19 21.08 -5.03
C ILE A 270 -0.01 21.25 -4.10
N HIS A 271 -0.89 20.24 -4.02
CA HIS A 271 -2.04 20.25 -3.13
C HIS A 271 -2.48 18.85 -2.74
N HIS A 272 -2.87 18.71 -1.48
CA HIS A 272 -3.58 17.54 -0.98
C HIS A 272 -4.88 17.94 -0.30
N PRO A 273 -5.92 17.09 -0.37
CA PRO A 273 -7.16 17.33 0.37
C PRO A 273 -6.91 17.35 1.88
N ASP A 274 -7.53 18.31 2.56
CA ASP A 274 -7.52 18.34 4.02
C ASP A 274 -8.47 17.27 4.57
N ARG A 275 -7.91 16.22 5.17
CA ARG A 275 -8.65 15.07 5.71
C ARG A 275 -8.89 15.14 7.23
N GLU A 276 -8.50 16.19 7.93
CA GLU A 276 -8.76 16.31 9.38
C GLU A 276 -10.26 16.25 9.72
N SER A 277 -11.13 16.67 8.80
CA SER A 277 -12.59 16.55 8.95
C SER A 277 -13.15 15.13 8.77
N ALA A 278 -12.41 14.20 8.17
CA ALA A 278 -12.87 12.83 7.92
C ALA A 278 -12.47 11.83 9.03
N THR A 279 -11.40 12.10 9.78
CA THR A 279 -10.92 11.21 10.86
C THR A 279 -11.82 11.24 12.09
N ALA A 280 -12.68 12.24 12.22
CA ALA A 280 -13.67 12.33 13.31
C ALA A 280 -14.81 11.27 13.20
N ALA A 281 -14.94 10.58 12.06
CA ALA A 281 -15.98 9.54 11.85
C ALA A 281 -15.53 8.14 12.28
N PHE A 282 -14.22 7.90 12.44
CA PHE A 282 -13.67 6.65 12.96
C PHE A 282 -12.89 6.96 14.23
N GLY A 283 -13.55 6.78 15.39
CA GLY A 283 -12.92 6.95 16.69
C GLY A 283 -11.68 6.07 16.87
N PRO A 284 -10.78 6.41 17.82
CA PRO A 284 -9.55 5.66 18.05
C PRO A 284 -9.87 4.22 18.44
N VAL A 285 -9.23 3.27 17.77
CA VAL A 285 -9.24 1.83 18.09
C VAL A 285 -8.31 1.58 19.27
#